data_fa07832de086caa5d0d2341e9b032974
#
_entry.id   fa07832de086caa5d0d2341e9b032974
#
_cell.length_a   1.000
_cell.length_b   1.000
_cell.length_c   1.000
_cell.angle_alpha   90.00
_cell.angle_beta   90.00
_cell.angle_gamma   90.00
#
_symmetry.space_group_name_H-M   'P 1'
#
loop_
_entity.id
_entity.type
_entity.pdbx_description
1 polymer ?
#
loop_
_entity_poly.entity_id
_entity_poly.type
_entity_poly.pdbx_seq_one_letter_code
_entity_poly.pdbx_strand_id
1 'polypeptide(L)'
;MPNKQTLFCGTCPDYLDEFYIKEANASNSASAFRIPSLINADGTLVAAVDKGATSLDWGFIELAVRRSEDGGKTWSDIQTIATPPARVINSRSDNIATAFYIDPCMAYAPNGDIIMLVTFYPESKGLHNRALLDKKKVAYAKFDNEICPLIYDRDGNYFYILSDGKVIDSSKRSTAYRVNFTDGELYKADEYIGNIFLNGARGKSSNTDDKTTFGAPLKAAKRSYVFMLKSSDKGKTWSKPVDITGSILNQSTDGTFLGVAPGNAVTTKDGRLIFPLYTLNGSVSIYSDDNGETWHRNNKQIFTPNIDEWTLAEGPDGNIYSFSRSKRYGKTPFAISYDNAITFIKQKRVPIKAPKCQKNCLVIGDKIYVSHPSAKKRSNGVISVGTFKFDKKGSFKSIAWEKDDIVINDGFFAYSCMTKIDENTIGILYEDQPGSHLVFETINV
;
A
#
# COMPACT_ATOMS: atom_id res chain seq x y z
N MET A 1 -9.52 -28.01 -12.97
CA MET A 1 -9.45 -26.77 -13.78
C MET A 1 -9.00 -25.67 -12.85
N PRO A 2 -8.14 -24.75 -13.26
CA PRO A 2 -7.81 -23.60 -12.43
C PRO A 2 -9.09 -22.84 -12.05
N ASN A 3 -9.20 -22.43 -10.79
CA ASN A 3 -10.33 -21.66 -10.31
C ASN A 3 -10.06 -20.20 -10.66
N LYS A 4 -10.67 -19.71 -11.75
CA LYS A 4 -10.55 -18.30 -12.19
C LYS A 4 -11.88 -17.58 -11.99
N GLN A 5 -11.88 -16.49 -11.23
CA GLN A 5 -13.09 -15.72 -10.93
C GLN A 5 -12.79 -14.22 -10.76
N THR A 6 -13.68 -13.36 -11.21
CA THR A 6 -13.63 -11.94 -10.92
C THR A 6 -13.98 -11.72 -9.46
N LEU A 7 -12.99 -11.27 -8.67
CA LEU A 7 -13.15 -11.10 -7.23
C LEU A 7 -13.65 -9.71 -6.87
N PHE A 8 -13.21 -8.69 -7.59
CA PHE A 8 -13.66 -7.32 -7.44
C PHE A 8 -14.04 -6.78 -8.81
N CYS A 9 -15.25 -6.22 -8.92
CA CYS A 9 -15.79 -5.68 -10.16
C CYS A 9 -16.25 -4.24 -9.94
N GLY A 10 -15.60 -3.28 -10.58
CA GLY A 10 -15.96 -1.88 -10.55
C GLY A 10 -16.96 -1.50 -11.65
N THR A 11 -17.64 -0.38 -11.47
CA THR A 11 -18.65 0.17 -12.40
C THR A 11 -18.08 1.24 -13.34
N CYS A 12 -16.79 1.19 -13.65
CA CYS A 12 -16.15 2.23 -14.47
C CYS A 12 -16.85 2.35 -15.84
N PRO A 13 -17.45 3.50 -16.19
CA PRO A 13 -18.35 3.64 -17.33
C PRO A 13 -17.73 3.39 -18.70
N ASP A 14 -16.39 3.49 -18.82
CA ASP A 14 -15.69 3.39 -20.08
C ASP A 14 -15.52 1.95 -20.59
N TYR A 15 -15.95 0.92 -19.84
CA TYR A 15 -15.65 -0.48 -20.11
C TYR A 15 -16.79 -1.46 -19.85
N LEU A 16 -18.03 -1.02 -19.52
CA LEU A 16 -19.06 -1.92 -19.04
C LEU A 16 -20.27 -2.03 -19.96
N ASP A 17 -20.65 -3.28 -20.27
CA ASP A 17 -21.98 -3.65 -20.72
C ASP A 17 -23.04 -3.34 -19.64
N GLU A 18 -24.27 -3.00 -20.07
CA GLU A 18 -25.40 -2.68 -19.16
C GLU A 18 -25.69 -3.75 -18.10
N PHE A 19 -25.27 -4.98 -18.33
CA PHE A 19 -25.42 -6.11 -17.40
C PHE A 19 -24.58 -5.90 -16.12
N TYR A 20 -23.32 -5.49 -16.25
CA TYR A 20 -22.42 -5.26 -15.08
C TYR A 20 -22.82 -4.05 -14.26
N ILE A 21 -23.42 -3.03 -14.88
CA ILE A 21 -23.94 -1.85 -14.17
C ILE A 21 -25.07 -2.22 -13.19
N LYS A 22 -25.91 -3.19 -13.51
CA LYS A 22 -27.01 -3.64 -12.65
C LYS A 22 -26.53 -4.42 -11.42
N GLU A 23 -25.54 -5.31 -11.57
CA GLU A 23 -25.00 -6.08 -10.45
C GLU A 23 -24.13 -5.24 -9.51
N ALA A 24 -23.35 -4.31 -10.04
CA ALA A 24 -22.51 -3.42 -9.24
C ALA A 24 -23.32 -2.37 -8.45
N ASN A 25 -24.50 -1.97 -8.93
CA ASN A 25 -25.42 -1.12 -8.17
C ASN A 25 -26.12 -1.84 -7.00
N ALA A 26 -26.04 -3.16 -6.94
CA ALA A 26 -26.64 -3.96 -5.87
C ALA A 26 -25.69 -4.17 -4.67
N SER A 27 -24.39 -3.97 -4.81
CA SER A 27 -23.41 -4.15 -3.74
C SER A 27 -22.35 -3.03 -3.72
N ASN A 28 -22.52 -2.06 -2.83
CA ASN A 28 -21.52 -1.03 -2.48
C ASN A 28 -20.75 -0.44 -3.68
N SER A 29 -21.35 0.48 -4.39
CA SER A 29 -20.93 1.11 -5.64
C SER A 29 -19.54 1.79 -5.59
N ALA A 30 -18.47 1.03 -5.88
CA ALA A 30 -17.20 1.60 -6.27
C ALA A 30 -17.08 1.63 -7.80
N SER A 31 -16.53 2.71 -8.35
CA SER A 31 -16.30 2.79 -9.80
C SER A 31 -15.08 1.97 -10.23
N ALA A 32 -14.12 1.76 -9.33
CA ALA A 32 -12.88 1.08 -9.63
C ALA A 32 -12.34 0.29 -8.43
N PHE A 33 -11.75 -0.87 -8.72
CA PHE A 33 -10.93 -1.62 -7.78
C PHE A 33 -9.56 -1.82 -8.40
N ARG A 34 -8.50 -1.55 -7.65
CA ARG A 34 -7.12 -1.61 -8.13
C ARG A 34 -6.16 -2.08 -7.05
N ILE A 35 -4.93 -2.33 -7.47
CA ILE A 35 -3.75 -2.49 -6.61
C ILE A 35 -3.96 -3.58 -5.55
N PRO A 36 -3.82 -4.86 -5.97
CA PRO A 36 -4.10 -5.99 -5.10
C PRO A 36 -2.99 -6.25 -4.08
N SER A 37 -3.39 -6.62 -2.87
CA SER A 37 -2.59 -7.33 -1.88
C SER A 37 -3.29 -8.65 -1.55
N LEU A 38 -2.54 -9.74 -1.46
CA LEU A 38 -3.07 -11.08 -1.20
C LEU A 38 -2.13 -11.85 -0.27
N ILE A 39 -2.66 -12.39 0.80
CA ILE A 39 -1.92 -13.25 1.74
C ILE A 39 -2.70 -14.50 2.09
N ASN A 40 -1.99 -15.51 2.57
CA ASN A 40 -2.54 -16.67 3.25
C ASN A 40 -2.27 -16.55 4.76
N ALA A 41 -3.30 -16.30 5.53
CA ALA A 41 -3.25 -16.19 6.98
C ALA A 41 -3.66 -17.54 7.59
N ASP A 42 -2.74 -18.49 7.59
CA ASP A 42 -2.94 -19.84 8.14
C ASP A 42 -4.25 -20.50 7.63
N GLY A 43 -4.30 -20.69 6.31
CA GLY A 43 -5.43 -21.31 5.59
C GLY A 43 -6.55 -20.36 5.18
N THR A 44 -6.60 -19.14 5.71
CA THR A 44 -7.54 -18.10 5.27
C THR A 44 -6.84 -17.18 4.27
N LEU A 45 -7.33 -17.12 3.04
CA LEU A 45 -6.89 -16.12 2.07
C LEU A 45 -7.53 -14.77 2.39
N VAL A 46 -6.74 -13.72 2.42
CA VAL A 46 -7.21 -12.34 2.58
C VAL A 46 -6.72 -11.51 1.42
N ALA A 47 -7.65 -10.93 0.68
CA ALA A 47 -7.42 -10.03 -0.43
C ALA A 47 -7.76 -8.61 -0.02
N ALA A 48 -6.86 -7.65 -0.22
CA ALA A 48 -7.09 -6.23 0.02
C ALA A 48 -6.83 -5.43 -1.26
N VAL A 49 -7.56 -4.34 -1.43
CA VAL A 49 -7.55 -3.52 -2.66
C VAL A 49 -7.84 -2.06 -2.35
N ASP A 50 -7.40 -1.18 -3.25
CA ASP A 50 -7.92 0.16 -3.38
C ASP A 50 -9.35 0.11 -3.93
N LYS A 51 -10.30 0.73 -3.23
CA LYS A 51 -11.70 0.87 -3.63
C LYS A 51 -11.96 2.35 -3.97
N GLY A 52 -11.89 2.68 -5.24
CA GLY A 52 -11.92 4.05 -5.74
C GLY A 52 -13.27 4.49 -6.30
N ALA A 53 -13.61 5.77 -6.15
CA ALA A 53 -14.69 6.41 -6.89
C ALA A 53 -14.36 6.58 -8.38
N THR A 54 -13.07 6.49 -8.73
CA THR A 54 -12.55 6.53 -10.11
C THR A 54 -11.34 5.58 -10.22
N SER A 55 -10.87 5.30 -11.43
CA SER A 55 -9.64 4.54 -11.68
C SER A 55 -8.34 5.33 -11.49
N LEU A 56 -8.42 6.59 -11.05
CA LEU A 56 -7.26 7.45 -10.82
C LEU A 56 -6.52 7.07 -9.53
N ASP A 57 -5.22 7.34 -9.47
CA ASP A 57 -4.38 7.17 -8.27
C ASP A 57 -4.56 8.33 -7.26
N TRP A 58 -5.70 9.02 -7.28
CA TRP A 58 -6.11 10.08 -6.34
C TRP A 58 -7.63 10.25 -6.36
N GLY A 59 -8.17 10.99 -5.42
CA GLY A 59 -9.60 11.18 -5.23
C GLY A 59 -10.11 10.36 -4.05
N PHE A 60 -11.38 10.00 -4.04
CA PHE A 60 -11.94 9.22 -2.95
C PHE A 60 -11.57 7.74 -3.14
N ILE A 61 -10.56 7.29 -2.40
CA ILE A 61 -10.09 5.91 -2.40
C ILE A 61 -10.14 5.37 -0.98
N GLU A 62 -10.94 4.35 -0.77
CA GLU A 62 -11.09 3.57 0.45
C GLU A 62 -10.22 2.32 0.38
N LEU A 63 -10.09 1.60 1.50
CA LEU A 63 -9.53 0.25 1.53
C LEU A 63 -10.65 -0.76 1.68
N ALA A 64 -10.62 -1.80 0.86
CA ALA A 64 -11.58 -2.90 0.95
C ALA A 64 -10.89 -4.26 0.98
N VAL A 65 -11.54 -5.23 1.63
CA VAL A 65 -11.06 -6.60 1.76
C VAL A 65 -12.14 -7.63 1.43
N ARG A 66 -11.71 -8.81 1.02
CA ARG A 66 -12.50 -10.06 0.97
C ARG A 66 -11.67 -11.20 1.55
N ARG A 67 -12.37 -12.24 2.03
CA ARG A 67 -11.76 -13.40 2.69
C ARG A 67 -12.28 -14.69 2.09
N SER A 68 -11.42 -15.72 2.05
CA SER A 68 -11.79 -17.08 1.67
C SER A 68 -11.20 -18.07 2.69
N GLU A 69 -12.02 -18.99 3.16
CA GLU A 69 -11.63 -20.04 4.12
C GLU A 69 -11.51 -21.42 3.43
N ASP A 70 -11.67 -21.48 2.11
CA ASP A 70 -11.72 -22.71 1.33
C ASP A 70 -10.72 -22.73 0.14
N GLY A 71 -9.59 -22.00 0.30
CA GLY A 71 -8.55 -21.93 -0.71
C GLY A 71 -8.92 -21.11 -1.95
N GLY A 72 -9.80 -20.13 -1.81
CA GLY A 72 -10.22 -19.22 -2.86
C GLY A 72 -11.39 -19.73 -3.71
N LYS A 73 -12.10 -20.78 -3.30
CA LYS A 73 -13.29 -21.27 -4.02
C LYS A 73 -14.46 -20.35 -3.81
N THR A 74 -14.68 -19.91 -2.57
CA THR A 74 -15.69 -18.92 -2.20
C THR A 74 -15.09 -17.77 -1.41
N TRP A 75 -15.69 -16.60 -1.51
CA TRP A 75 -15.23 -15.38 -0.87
C TRP A 75 -16.36 -14.65 -0.14
N SER A 76 -16.02 -14.02 0.97
CA SER A 76 -16.95 -13.15 1.71
C SER A 76 -17.40 -11.98 0.85
N ASP A 77 -18.42 -11.25 1.30
CA ASP A 77 -18.77 -9.94 0.74
C ASP A 77 -17.60 -8.94 0.88
N ILE A 78 -17.63 -7.88 0.06
CA ILE A 78 -16.67 -6.78 0.13
C ILE A 78 -16.88 -6.02 1.43
N GLN A 79 -15.84 -5.94 2.24
CA GLN A 79 -15.83 -5.16 3.46
C GLN A 79 -14.93 -3.92 3.27
N THR A 80 -15.47 -2.72 3.41
CA THR A 80 -14.68 -1.49 3.53
C THR A 80 -14.10 -1.42 4.95
N ILE A 81 -12.78 -1.30 5.07
CA ILE A 81 -12.06 -1.34 6.35
C ILE A 81 -11.48 0.01 6.75
N ALA A 82 -11.30 0.93 5.80
CA ALA A 82 -10.89 2.32 6.08
C ALA A 82 -11.46 3.26 5.02
N THR A 83 -12.07 4.35 5.50
CA THR A 83 -12.64 5.42 4.67
C THR A 83 -11.90 6.72 4.98
N PRO A 84 -11.32 7.41 3.99
CA PRO A 84 -10.62 8.66 4.21
C PRO A 84 -11.61 9.80 4.45
N PRO A 85 -11.20 10.87 5.17
CA PRO A 85 -12.02 12.07 5.28
C PRO A 85 -12.22 12.73 3.91
N ALA A 86 -13.45 13.19 3.66
CA ALA A 86 -13.85 13.81 2.40
C ALA A 86 -14.80 14.97 2.64
N ARG A 87 -14.67 16.06 1.86
CA ARG A 87 -15.64 17.18 1.84
C ARG A 87 -16.82 16.89 0.92
N VAL A 88 -16.58 16.11 -0.14
CA VAL A 88 -17.59 15.69 -1.12
C VAL A 88 -17.32 14.25 -1.51
N ILE A 89 -18.28 13.36 -1.32
CA ILE A 89 -18.16 11.93 -1.62
C ILE A 89 -18.56 11.62 -3.07
N ASN A 90 -19.31 12.50 -3.75
CA ASN A 90 -19.93 12.27 -5.05
C ASN A 90 -19.06 12.68 -6.25
N SER A 91 -17.76 12.47 -6.26
CA SER A 91 -17.04 12.97 -7.41
C SER A 91 -16.66 11.87 -8.41
N ARG A 92 -17.50 11.70 -9.42
CA ARG A 92 -17.05 11.28 -10.76
C ARG A 92 -16.17 12.33 -11.44
N SER A 93 -15.89 13.45 -10.79
CA SER A 93 -15.05 14.53 -11.31
C SER A 93 -13.64 14.41 -10.74
N ASP A 94 -12.67 15.01 -11.43
CA ASP A 94 -11.29 15.28 -10.97
C ASP A 94 -11.20 16.00 -9.61
N ASN A 95 -12.25 15.98 -8.83
CA ASN A 95 -12.40 16.78 -7.64
C ASN A 95 -11.52 16.20 -6.52
N ILE A 96 -10.48 16.93 -6.17
CA ILE A 96 -9.53 16.64 -5.09
C ILE A 96 -10.09 17.00 -3.71
N ALA A 97 -11.40 16.90 -3.50
CA ALA A 97 -12.05 17.28 -2.24
C ALA A 97 -11.94 16.21 -1.15
N THR A 98 -11.00 15.26 -1.30
CA THR A 98 -10.83 14.11 -0.41
C THR A 98 -9.37 13.91 -0.04
N ALA A 99 -9.12 13.43 1.18
CA ALA A 99 -7.93 12.63 1.46
C ALA A 99 -8.10 11.24 0.79
N PHE A 100 -7.06 10.41 0.76
CA PHE A 100 -7.17 9.06 0.20
C PHE A 100 -6.12 8.10 0.75
N TYR A 101 -6.49 6.81 0.77
CA TYR A 101 -5.58 5.69 0.95
C TYR A 101 -5.17 5.13 -0.41
N ILE A 102 -3.98 4.54 -0.51
CA ILE A 102 -3.48 3.89 -1.74
C ILE A 102 -2.37 2.89 -1.40
N ASP A 103 -2.22 1.87 -2.24
CA ASP A 103 -1.11 0.91 -2.17
C ASP A 103 -1.12 0.03 -0.90
N PRO A 104 -2.14 -0.82 -0.66
CA PRO A 104 -2.13 -1.75 0.46
C PRO A 104 -1.03 -2.81 0.30
N CYS A 105 -0.35 -3.12 1.41
CA CYS A 105 0.64 -4.18 1.50
C CYS A 105 0.44 -4.93 2.81
N MET A 106 0.28 -6.26 2.76
CA MET A 106 -0.02 -7.08 3.93
C MET A 106 1.09 -8.06 4.26
N ALA A 107 1.23 -8.36 5.56
CA ALA A 107 1.98 -9.50 6.10
C ALA A 107 1.13 -10.24 7.13
N TYR A 108 1.37 -11.56 7.25
CA TYR A 108 0.84 -12.36 8.33
C TYR A 108 1.94 -12.55 9.38
N ALA A 109 1.74 -12.01 10.58
CA ALA A 109 2.72 -11.99 11.64
C ALA A 109 2.75 -13.32 12.43
N PRO A 110 3.88 -13.67 13.09
CA PRO A 110 4.01 -14.91 13.86
C PRO A 110 2.99 -15.09 14.98
N ASN A 111 2.50 -13.99 15.57
CA ASN A 111 1.47 -14.02 16.61
C ASN A 111 0.03 -14.26 16.09
N GLY A 112 -0.14 -14.41 14.76
CA GLY A 112 -1.43 -14.60 14.12
C GLY A 112 -2.14 -13.32 13.66
N ASP A 113 -1.55 -12.15 13.86
CA ASP A 113 -2.07 -10.89 13.38
C ASP A 113 -1.79 -10.70 11.88
N ILE A 114 -2.71 -10.07 11.18
CA ILE A 114 -2.45 -9.50 9.86
C ILE A 114 -2.09 -8.04 10.06
N ILE A 115 -0.93 -7.65 9.54
CA ILE A 115 -0.48 -6.27 9.49
C ILE A 115 -0.63 -5.76 8.07
N MET A 116 -1.36 -4.66 7.88
CA MET A 116 -1.47 -3.96 6.61
C MET A 116 -0.85 -2.58 6.74
N LEU A 117 0.08 -2.27 5.86
CA LEU A 117 0.56 -0.90 5.66
C LEU A 117 -0.06 -0.32 4.40
N VAL A 118 -0.32 0.98 4.44
CA VAL A 118 -0.94 1.72 3.33
C VAL A 118 -0.38 3.15 3.28
N THR A 119 -0.26 3.68 2.07
CA THR A 119 0.04 5.10 1.87
C THR A 119 -1.23 5.93 2.03
N PHE A 120 -1.13 7.02 2.77
CA PHE A 120 -2.21 7.99 2.95
C PHE A 120 -1.78 9.37 2.48
N TYR A 121 -2.69 10.10 1.85
CA TYR A 121 -2.51 11.49 1.48
C TYR A 121 -3.63 12.38 2.03
N PRO A 122 -3.30 13.53 2.65
CA PRO A 122 -4.24 14.64 2.78
C PRO A 122 -4.78 15.07 1.41
N GLU A 123 -5.87 15.81 1.40
CA GLU A 123 -6.52 16.33 0.19
C GLU A 123 -5.51 16.93 -0.80
N SER A 124 -5.23 16.20 -1.87
CA SER A 124 -4.25 16.53 -2.92
C SER A 124 -4.43 15.56 -4.10
N LYS A 125 -3.60 15.70 -5.13
CA LYS A 125 -3.42 14.68 -6.20
C LYS A 125 -2.18 13.80 -5.96
N GLY A 126 -1.68 13.75 -4.72
CA GLY A 126 -0.50 12.95 -4.37
C GLY A 126 0.67 13.19 -5.31
N LEU A 127 1.29 12.12 -5.80
CA LEU A 127 2.41 12.18 -6.72
C LEU A 127 2.08 12.77 -8.11
N HIS A 128 0.81 12.80 -8.50
CA HIS A 128 0.36 13.30 -9.81
C HIS A 128 0.34 14.84 -9.89
N ASN A 129 0.38 15.53 -8.74
CA ASN A 129 0.64 16.96 -8.69
C ASN A 129 1.52 17.35 -7.51
N ARG A 130 2.82 17.11 -7.65
CA ARG A 130 3.83 17.41 -6.61
C ARG A 130 3.95 18.91 -6.26
N ALA A 131 3.41 19.80 -7.08
CA ALA A 131 3.38 21.23 -6.79
C ALA A 131 2.45 21.55 -5.61
N LEU A 132 1.46 20.69 -5.36
CA LEU A 132 0.52 20.84 -4.23
C LEU A 132 1.08 20.27 -2.91
N LEU A 133 2.24 19.60 -2.93
CA LEU A 133 2.88 19.04 -1.74
C LEU A 133 3.77 20.07 -1.03
N ASP A 134 3.78 20.04 0.29
CA ASP A 134 4.50 21.00 1.15
C ASP A 134 5.97 20.66 1.26
N LYS A 135 6.79 21.12 0.35
CA LYS A 135 8.24 20.82 0.31
C LYS A 135 9.05 21.42 1.47
N LYS A 136 8.52 22.46 2.11
CA LYS A 136 9.24 23.20 3.17
C LYS A 136 8.75 22.88 4.57
N LYS A 137 7.58 22.28 4.71
CA LYS A 137 7.01 21.94 6.03
C LYS A 137 7.58 20.61 6.51
N VAL A 138 8.00 20.61 7.77
CA VAL A 138 8.40 19.41 8.50
C VAL A 138 7.13 18.70 8.98
N ALA A 139 7.02 17.38 8.80
CA ALA A 139 5.82 16.66 9.21
C ALA A 139 5.87 16.18 10.66
N TYR A 140 7.05 15.93 11.17
CA TYR A 140 7.28 15.43 12.55
C TYR A 140 8.46 16.14 13.18
N ALA A 141 8.35 16.41 14.47
CA ALA A 141 9.45 16.90 15.26
C ALA A 141 9.43 16.31 16.66
N LYS A 142 10.58 16.30 17.30
CA LYS A 142 10.72 15.82 18.66
C LYS A 142 10.16 16.85 19.65
N PHE A 143 9.22 16.41 20.51
CA PHE A 143 8.74 17.15 21.65
C PHE A 143 9.06 16.32 22.91
N ASP A 144 9.96 16.80 23.73
CA ASP A 144 10.55 16.05 24.84
C ASP A 144 11.10 14.68 24.39
N ASN A 145 10.47 13.57 24.74
CA ASN A 145 10.89 12.22 24.35
C ASN A 145 10.04 11.60 23.23
N GLU A 146 9.04 12.30 22.71
CA GLU A 146 8.12 11.79 21.68
C GLU A 146 8.44 12.39 20.31
N ILE A 147 8.20 11.61 19.24
CA ILE A 147 8.16 12.11 17.87
C ILE A 147 6.71 12.47 17.55
N CYS A 148 6.41 13.76 17.51
CA CYS A 148 5.05 14.26 17.34
C CYS A 148 4.77 14.70 15.92
N PRO A 149 3.57 14.39 15.37
CA PRO A 149 3.09 15.02 14.14
C PRO A 149 2.97 16.54 14.32
N LEU A 150 3.24 17.27 13.24
CA LEU A 150 3.10 18.72 13.21
C LEU A 150 1.90 19.12 12.36
N ILE A 151 1.14 20.09 12.87
CA ILE A 151 0.10 20.83 12.13
C ILE A 151 0.42 22.31 12.09
N TYR A 152 -0.11 23.00 11.10
CA TYR A 152 0.24 24.36 10.77
C TYR A 152 -0.99 25.25 10.68
N ASP A 153 -0.92 26.46 11.21
CA ASP A 153 -1.90 27.49 10.95
C ASP A 153 -1.69 28.15 9.58
N ARG A 154 -2.55 29.15 9.28
CA ARG A 154 -2.52 29.89 8.03
C ARG A 154 -1.23 30.72 7.87
N ASP A 155 -0.64 31.18 8.96
CA ASP A 155 0.56 32.02 8.97
C ASP A 155 1.84 31.21 8.93
N GLY A 156 1.73 29.87 9.01
CA GLY A 156 2.85 28.93 8.97
C GLY A 156 3.43 28.61 10.33
N ASN A 157 2.82 29.06 11.43
CA ASN A 157 3.21 28.62 12.75
C ASN A 157 2.84 27.13 12.92
N TYR A 158 3.72 26.38 13.58
CA TYR A 158 3.50 24.96 13.79
C TYR A 158 3.10 24.63 15.23
N PHE A 159 2.39 23.52 15.35
CA PHE A 159 1.92 22.96 16.62
C PHE A 159 2.21 21.48 16.62
N TYR A 160 2.55 20.95 17.80
CA TYR A 160 2.74 19.53 18.06
C TYR A 160 1.43 18.86 18.44
N ILE A 161 1.19 17.67 17.93
CA ILE A 161 0.12 16.79 18.40
C ILE A 161 0.77 15.72 19.28
N LEU A 162 0.44 15.71 20.56
CA LEU A 162 0.92 14.72 21.51
C LEU A 162 0.15 13.39 21.33
N SER A 163 0.69 12.31 21.90
CA SER A 163 0.09 10.96 21.82
C SER A 163 -1.33 10.90 22.42
N ASP A 164 -1.67 11.77 23.38
CA ASP A 164 -3.03 11.89 23.95
C ASP A 164 -3.96 12.83 23.11
N GLY A 165 -3.49 13.32 21.99
CA GLY A 165 -4.23 14.21 21.08
C GLY A 165 -4.19 15.69 21.47
N LYS A 166 -3.54 16.08 22.56
CA LYS A 166 -3.38 17.49 22.92
C LYS A 166 -2.51 18.22 21.90
N VAL A 167 -2.86 19.47 21.63
CA VAL A 167 -2.12 20.33 20.72
C VAL A 167 -1.33 21.37 21.50
N ILE A 168 -0.02 21.39 21.28
CA ILE A 168 0.95 22.27 21.96
C ILE A 168 1.54 23.24 20.92
N ASP A 169 1.65 24.52 21.26
CA ASP A 169 2.25 25.51 20.36
C ASP A 169 3.80 25.39 20.31
N SER A 170 4.42 26.07 19.36
CA SER A 170 5.88 26.08 19.19
C SER A 170 6.66 26.64 20.40
N SER A 171 5.99 27.38 21.29
CA SER A 171 6.55 27.89 22.56
C SER A 171 6.32 26.92 23.73
N LYS A 172 5.90 25.68 23.46
CA LYS A 172 5.57 24.64 24.43
C LYS A 172 4.39 24.96 25.36
N ARG A 173 3.47 25.82 24.96
CA ARG A 173 2.26 26.15 25.72
C ARG A 173 1.10 25.29 25.24
N SER A 174 0.29 24.80 26.18
CA SER A 174 -0.94 24.07 25.88
C SER A 174 -1.95 25.00 25.19
N THR A 175 -2.65 24.47 24.20
CA THR A 175 -3.74 25.14 23.50
C THR A 175 -5.09 24.55 23.91
N ALA A 176 -6.19 25.15 23.46
CA ALA A 176 -7.52 24.57 23.62
C ALA A 176 -7.87 23.53 22.54
N TYR A 177 -6.92 23.19 21.68
CA TYR A 177 -7.13 22.25 20.59
C TYR A 177 -6.82 20.80 20.98
N ARG A 178 -7.59 19.88 20.41
CA ARG A 178 -7.32 18.43 20.43
C ARG A 178 -7.49 17.86 19.03
N VAL A 179 -6.62 16.93 18.66
CA VAL A 179 -6.65 16.24 17.37
C VAL A 179 -6.71 14.73 17.60
N ASN A 180 -7.61 14.05 16.91
CA ASN A 180 -7.46 12.65 16.63
C ASN A 180 -6.71 12.51 15.28
N PHE A 181 -5.43 12.13 15.30
CA PHE A 181 -4.61 12.06 14.08
C PHE A 181 -5.03 10.92 13.17
N THR A 182 -5.67 9.88 13.70
CA THR A 182 -6.17 8.72 12.92
C THR A 182 -7.18 9.14 11.85
N ASP A 183 -8.15 9.95 12.21
CA ASP A 183 -9.23 10.43 11.33
C ASP A 183 -9.10 11.92 10.99
N GLY A 184 -8.15 12.63 11.62
CA GLY A 184 -7.83 14.02 11.35
C GLY A 184 -8.80 15.03 11.93
N GLU A 185 -9.69 14.62 12.81
CA GLU A 185 -10.66 15.52 13.44
C GLU A 185 -9.99 16.45 14.44
N LEU A 186 -10.23 17.75 14.27
CA LEU A 186 -9.78 18.80 15.16
C LEU A 186 -10.95 19.33 15.98
N TYR A 187 -10.74 19.37 17.28
CA TYR A 187 -11.68 19.93 18.27
C TYR A 187 -11.07 21.13 18.98
N LYS A 188 -11.92 22.09 19.36
CA LYS A 188 -11.58 23.19 20.25
C LYS A 188 -12.58 23.23 21.38
N ALA A 189 -12.14 22.98 22.62
CA ALA A 189 -13.02 22.89 23.79
C ALA A 189 -14.25 22.00 23.52
N ASP A 190 -14.02 20.81 23.00
CA ASP A 190 -15.02 19.78 22.62
C ASP A 190 -15.92 20.08 21.40
N GLU A 191 -15.81 21.27 20.80
CA GLU A 191 -16.48 21.59 19.55
C GLU A 191 -15.64 21.09 18.36
N TYR A 192 -16.27 20.29 17.46
CA TYR A 192 -15.64 19.90 16.19
C TYR A 192 -15.50 21.13 15.28
N ILE A 193 -14.29 21.44 14.85
CA ILE A 193 -13.96 22.62 14.04
C ILE A 193 -13.36 22.31 12.68
N GLY A 194 -13.32 21.03 12.30
CA GLY A 194 -12.90 20.59 10.97
C GLY A 194 -11.85 19.50 10.98
N ASN A 195 -11.42 19.10 9.78
CA ASN A 195 -10.46 18.04 9.57
C ASN A 195 -9.12 18.59 9.09
N ILE A 196 -8.02 18.17 9.72
CA ILE A 196 -6.65 18.66 9.43
C ILE A 196 -6.12 18.17 8.08
N PHE A 197 -6.69 17.10 7.53
CA PHE A 197 -6.28 16.56 6.24
C PHE A 197 -7.02 17.16 5.05
N LEU A 198 -8.06 17.97 5.28
CA LEU A 198 -8.88 18.56 4.23
C LEU A 198 -8.58 20.05 4.03
N ASN A 199 -8.70 20.51 2.78
CA ASN A 199 -8.65 21.92 2.43
C ASN A 199 -10.02 22.58 2.71
N GLY A 200 -10.05 23.91 2.64
CA GLY A 200 -11.26 24.68 2.89
C GLY A 200 -11.57 24.83 4.38
N ALA A 201 -12.33 25.84 4.72
CA ALA A 201 -12.87 26.08 6.03
C ALA A 201 -14.39 25.93 5.97
N ARG A 202 -15.05 25.81 7.13
CA ARG A 202 -16.49 25.83 7.24
C ARG A 202 -17.02 27.12 6.54
N GLY A 203 -17.79 26.91 5.48
CA GLY A 203 -18.61 28.01 4.91
C GLY A 203 -19.65 28.42 5.94
N LYS A 204 -20.13 29.66 5.84
CA LYS A 204 -21.33 30.12 6.59
C LYS A 204 -22.54 29.37 6.02
N SER A 205 -22.76 28.11 6.43
CA SER A 205 -23.99 27.37 6.17
C SER A 205 -25.01 27.80 7.25
N SER A 206 -26.20 28.16 6.83
CA SER A 206 -27.31 28.48 7.71
C SER A 206 -27.99 27.26 8.35
N ASN A 207 -27.54 26.05 8.07
CA ASN A 207 -28.08 24.77 8.61
C ASN A 207 -27.12 24.19 9.64
N THR A 208 -27.53 24.24 10.90
CA THR A 208 -26.79 23.78 12.07
C THR A 208 -26.75 22.25 12.21
N ASP A 209 -27.55 21.50 11.45
CA ASP A 209 -27.68 20.04 11.57
C ASP A 209 -26.84 19.26 10.57
N ASP A 210 -26.11 19.93 9.67
CA ASP A 210 -25.31 19.28 8.66
C ASP A 210 -23.89 19.01 9.23
N LYS A 211 -23.62 17.76 9.61
CA LYS A 211 -22.28 17.25 9.98
C LYS A 211 -21.35 17.20 8.76
N THR A 212 -21.38 18.19 7.88
CA THR A 212 -20.50 18.25 6.71
C THR A 212 -19.05 18.29 7.15
N THR A 213 -18.26 17.32 6.72
CA THR A 213 -16.82 17.31 6.94
C THR A 213 -16.18 18.45 6.15
N PHE A 214 -15.45 19.32 6.80
CA PHE A 214 -14.77 20.47 6.22
C PHE A 214 -13.34 20.60 6.75
N GLY A 215 -12.50 21.40 6.08
CA GLY A 215 -11.12 21.58 6.51
C GLY A 215 -11.00 22.38 7.80
N ALA A 216 -10.10 21.95 8.69
CA ALA A 216 -9.78 22.63 9.93
C ALA A 216 -8.96 23.91 9.71
N PRO A 217 -8.90 24.86 10.68
CA PRO A 217 -7.99 26.01 10.64
C PRO A 217 -6.51 25.60 10.76
N LEU A 218 -6.21 24.49 11.43
CA LEU A 218 -4.89 23.88 11.48
C LEU A 218 -4.82 22.72 10.50
N LYS A 219 -3.71 22.58 9.78
CA LYS A 219 -3.55 21.59 8.69
C LYS A 219 -2.32 20.74 8.89
N ALA A 220 -2.43 19.44 8.65
CA ALA A 220 -1.26 18.57 8.46
C ALA A 220 -0.45 19.00 7.23
N ALA A 221 0.85 18.73 7.23
CA ALA A 221 1.68 18.96 6.06
C ALA A 221 1.18 18.12 4.87
N LYS A 222 1.08 18.70 3.68
CA LYS A 222 0.66 18.00 2.47
C LYS A 222 1.81 17.14 1.93
N ARG A 223 1.84 15.91 2.38
CA ARG A 223 2.77 14.87 1.98
C ARG A 223 2.10 13.50 2.09
N SER A 224 2.78 12.44 1.71
CA SER A 224 2.33 11.09 2.05
C SER A 224 2.63 10.74 3.51
N TYR A 225 1.78 9.92 4.07
CA TYR A 225 1.90 9.29 5.38
C TYR A 225 1.79 7.78 5.20
N VAL A 226 2.36 7.01 6.12
CA VAL A 226 2.22 5.54 6.17
C VAL A 226 1.36 5.20 7.37
N PHE A 227 0.20 4.61 7.10
CA PHE A 227 -0.72 4.14 8.12
C PHE A 227 -0.67 2.62 8.22
N MET A 228 -0.88 2.12 9.41
CA MET A 228 -0.95 0.70 9.73
C MET A 228 -2.37 0.34 10.19
N LEU A 229 -2.89 -0.77 9.69
CA LEU A 229 -4.09 -1.44 10.20
C LEU A 229 -3.70 -2.84 10.65
N LYS A 230 -4.38 -3.34 11.69
CA LYS A 230 -4.15 -4.66 12.26
C LYS A 230 -5.46 -5.44 12.35
N SER A 231 -5.40 -6.74 12.06
CA SER A 231 -6.48 -7.70 12.29
C SER A 231 -5.94 -8.91 13.03
N SER A 232 -6.57 -9.27 14.15
CA SER A 232 -6.19 -10.46 14.96
C SER A 232 -7.18 -11.62 14.81
N ASP A 233 -8.06 -11.55 13.82
CA ASP A 233 -9.10 -12.55 13.56
C ASP A 233 -9.17 -12.98 12.08
N LYS A 234 -7.99 -13.02 11.43
CA LYS A 234 -7.82 -13.40 10.03
C LYS A 234 -8.63 -12.54 9.07
N GLY A 235 -8.66 -11.21 9.33
CA GLY A 235 -9.28 -10.21 8.46
C GLY A 235 -10.79 -10.05 8.62
N LYS A 236 -11.43 -10.63 9.68
CA LYS A 236 -12.87 -10.40 9.96
C LYS A 236 -13.11 -8.99 10.44
N THR A 237 -12.26 -8.52 11.36
CA THR A 237 -12.31 -7.14 11.87
C THR A 237 -10.93 -6.49 11.78
N TRP A 238 -10.91 -5.17 11.69
CA TRP A 238 -9.69 -4.39 11.53
C TRP A 238 -9.66 -3.24 12.53
N SER A 239 -8.46 -2.92 13.01
CA SER A 239 -8.24 -1.72 13.80
C SER A 239 -8.53 -0.46 12.97
N LYS A 240 -8.71 0.68 13.64
CA LYS A 240 -8.56 1.97 12.97
C LYS A 240 -7.12 2.12 12.45
N PRO A 241 -6.91 2.89 11.35
CA PRO A 241 -5.56 3.19 10.86
C PRO A 241 -4.74 3.93 11.92
N VAL A 242 -3.49 3.54 12.11
CA VAL A 242 -2.53 4.18 13.03
C VAL A 242 -1.36 4.72 12.22
N ASP A 243 -1.01 5.98 12.41
CA ASP A 243 0.14 6.60 11.76
C ASP A 243 1.46 6.10 12.34
N ILE A 244 2.29 5.49 11.49
CA ILE A 244 3.64 5.05 11.84
C ILE A 244 4.74 5.88 11.18
N THR A 245 4.36 6.91 10.42
CA THR A 245 5.30 7.70 9.61
C THR A 245 6.42 8.30 10.44
N GLY A 246 6.10 8.80 11.63
CA GLY A 246 7.07 9.45 12.51
C GLY A 246 8.25 8.56 12.90
N SER A 247 8.05 7.26 13.05
CA SER A 247 9.10 6.30 13.42
C SER A 247 10.02 5.90 12.26
N ILE A 248 9.54 6.04 11.00
CA ILE A 248 10.23 5.51 9.82
C ILE A 248 10.68 6.58 8.81
N LEU A 249 10.23 7.81 8.96
CA LEU A 249 10.52 8.90 8.03
C LEU A 249 11.93 9.44 8.20
N ASN A 250 12.66 9.54 7.10
CA ASN A 250 13.86 10.38 7.03
C ASN A 250 13.54 11.64 6.23
N GLN A 251 13.21 12.73 6.92
CA GLN A 251 12.75 13.98 6.31
C GLN A 251 13.78 14.59 5.35
N SER A 252 15.07 14.35 5.56
CA SER A 252 16.14 14.90 4.72
C SER A 252 16.27 14.17 3.37
N THR A 253 15.94 12.88 3.31
CA THR A 253 16.14 12.04 2.12
C THR A 253 14.85 11.70 1.39
N ASP A 254 13.71 11.62 2.07
CA ASP A 254 12.44 11.18 1.48
C ASP A 254 11.68 12.31 0.81
N GLY A 255 11.98 13.55 1.20
CA GLY A 255 11.24 14.71 0.71
C GLY A 255 9.78 14.66 1.15
N THR A 256 8.85 14.86 0.21
CA THR A 256 7.40 14.88 0.48
C THR A 256 6.72 13.53 0.28
N PHE A 257 7.47 12.49 -0.05
CA PHE A 257 6.91 11.18 -0.36
C PHE A 257 7.72 10.04 0.27
N LEU A 258 7.04 9.28 1.10
CA LEU A 258 7.38 7.94 1.54
C LEU A 258 6.11 7.09 1.39
N GLY A 259 6.12 6.13 0.50
CA GLY A 259 4.94 5.31 0.19
C GLY A 259 5.24 3.82 0.31
N VAL A 260 4.19 3.06 0.53
CA VAL A 260 4.21 1.61 0.59
C VAL A 260 4.30 1.06 -0.84
N ALA A 261 5.18 0.11 -1.09
CA ALA A 261 5.15 -0.63 -2.35
C ALA A 261 4.06 -1.72 -2.25
N PRO A 262 3.05 -1.69 -3.15
CA PRO A 262 1.87 -2.53 -3.02
C PRO A 262 2.17 -4.02 -3.28
N GLY A 263 1.31 -4.87 -2.72
CA GLY A 263 1.39 -6.31 -2.82
C GLY A 263 1.45 -6.97 -1.44
N ASN A 264 2.40 -7.87 -1.22
CA ASN A 264 2.65 -8.47 0.08
C ASN A 264 4.06 -8.15 0.60
N ALA A 265 4.18 -8.09 1.91
CA ALA A 265 5.42 -8.02 2.64
C ALA A 265 5.95 -9.43 2.95
N VAL A 266 7.13 -9.51 3.52
CA VAL A 266 7.77 -10.78 3.92
C VAL A 266 7.66 -10.92 5.43
N THR A 267 7.20 -12.10 5.87
CA THR A 267 7.45 -12.60 7.22
C THR A 267 8.53 -13.64 7.10
N THR A 268 9.70 -13.38 7.67
CA THR A 268 10.84 -14.29 7.58
C THR A 268 10.64 -15.50 8.50
N LYS A 269 11.39 -16.57 8.27
CA LYS A 269 11.40 -17.77 9.14
C LYS A 269 11.70 -17.45 10.59
N ASP A 270 12.50 -16.39 10.83
CA ASP A 270 12.84 -15.92 12.18
C ASP A 270 11.78 -14.98 12.77
N GLY A 271 10.69 -14.73 12.05
CA GLY A 271 9.55 -13.94 12.52
C GLY A 271 9.64 -12.44 12.26
N ARG A 272 10.68 -11.92 11.60
CA ARG A 272 10.77 -10.52 11.21
C ARG A 272 9.76 -10.20 10.12
N LEU A 273 9.00 -9.13 10.29
CA LEU A 273 8.17 -8.52 9.25
C LEU A 273 9.01 -7.52 8.45
N ILE A 274 9.02 -7.64 7.11
CA ILE A 274 9.77 -6.73 6.24
C ILE A 274 8.83 -6.16 5.18
N PHE A 275 8.62 -4.84 5.21
CA PHE A 275 7.77 -4.14 4.26
C PHE A 275 8.60 -3.33 3.26
N PRO A 276 8.31 -3.47 1.95
CA PRO A 276 8.93 -2.64 0.92
C PRO A 276 8.24 -1.27 0.85
N LEU A 277 9.02 -0.20 0.93
CA LEU A 277 8.57 1.18 0.74
C LEU A 277 9.41 1.84 -0.34
N TYR A 278 8.96 2.99 -0.84
CA TYR A 278 9.74 3.77 -1.80
C TYR A 278 9.57 5.27 -1.57
N THR A 279 10.54 6.03 -2.08
CA THR A 279 10.61 7.48 -1.99
C THR A 279 10.82 8.06 -3.39
N LEU A 280 10.88 9.39 -3.50
CA LEU A 280 11.25 10.04 -4.77
C LEU A 280 12.68 9.71 -5.23
N ASN A 281 13.53 9.25 -4.31
CA ASN A 281 14.96 9.06 -4.52
C ASN A 281 15.40 7.59 -4.58
N GLY A 282 14.54 6.66 -4.20
CA GLY A 282 14.84 5.23 -4.22
C GLY A 282 13.93 4.40 -3.33
N SER A 283 14.16 3.09 -3.32
CA SER A 283 13.44 2.14 -2.50
C SER A 283 14.04 2.07 -1.10
N VAL A 284 13.20 1.84 -0.11
CA VAL A 284 13.60 1.61 1.29
C VAL A 284 12.79 0.45 1.85
N SER A 285 13.31 -0.26 2.84
CA SER A 285 12.58 -1.23 3.63
C SER A 285 12.42 -0.78 5.06
N ILE A 286 11.33 -1.17 5.66
CA ILE A 286 11.16 -1.11 7.11
C ILE A 286 10.92 -2.52 7.63
N TYR A 287 11.24 -2.75 8.89
CA TYR A 287 11.04 -4.03 9.52
C TYR A 287 10.58 -3.90 10.97
N SER A 288 9.93 -4.94 11.46
CA SER A 288 9.50 -5.09 12.84
C SER A 288 9.88 -6.48 13.33
N ASP A 289 10.42 -6.56 14.55
CA ASP A 289 10.76 -7.81 15.24
C ASP A 289 9.77 -8.15 16.37
N ASP A 290 8.72 -7.35 16.54
CA ASP A 290 7.73 -7.42 17.61
C ASP A 290 6.29 -7.37 17.11
N ASN A 291 6.02 -8.01 15.95
CA ASN A 291 4.70 -8.11 15.32
C ASN A 291 4.05 -6.76 15.00
N GLY A 292 4.85 -5.75 14.63
CA GLY A 292 4.38 -4.44 14.21
C GLY A 292 4.17 -3.42 15.34
N GLU A 293 4.64 -3.70 16.56
CA GLU A 293 4.57 -2.73 17.66
C GLU A 293 5.63 -1.62 17.50
N THR A 294 6.85 -1.97 17.08
CA THR A 294 7.89 -0.99 16.75
C THR A 294 8.44 -1.22 15.34
N TRP A 295 8.89 -0.13 14.73
CA TRP A 295 9.36 -0.14 13.36
C TRP A 295 10.77 0.43 13.23
N HIS A 296 11.59 -0.25 12.48
CA HIS A 296 12.95 0.13 12.12
C HIS A 296 13.06 0.30 10.61
N ARG A 297 14.00 1.11 10.18
CA ARG A 297 14.23 1.38 8.76
C ARG A 297 15.66 0.99 8.36
N ASN A 298 15.82 0.48 7.14
CA ASN A 298 17.13 0.25 6.56
C ASN A 298 17.89 1.57 6.35
N ASN A 299 19.23 1.51 6.46
CA ASN A 299 20.08 2.70 6.51
C ASN A 299 20.33 3.39 5.15
N LYS A 300 20.13 2.68 4.03
CA LYS A 300 20.47 3.19 2.70
C LYS A 300 19.35 2.90 1.70
N GLN A 301 19.05 3.90 0.87
CA GLN A 301 18.16 3.71 -0.26
C GLN A 301 18.72 2.70 -1.26
N ILE A 302 17.86 1.83 -1.75
CA ILE A 302 18.15 0.79 -2.73
C ILE A 302 17.65 1.29 -4.08
N PHE A 303 18.17 0.74 -5.19
CA PHE A 303 17.72 1.06 -6.54
C PHE A 303 17.71 2.57 -6.89
N THR A 304 18.66 3.35 -6.37
CA THR A 304 18.81 4.78 -6.69
C THR A 304 19.41 5.03 -8.08
N PRO A 305 19.11 6.14 -8.77
CA PRO A 305 17.96 7.01 -8.57
C PRO A 305 16.74 6.49 -9.37
N ASN A 306 15.56 6.85 -8.93
CA ASN A 306 14.35 6.77 -9.75
C ASN A 306 13.70 5.40 -9.92
N ILE A 307 13.69 4.57 -8.92
CA ILE A 307 12.97 3.30 -8.96
C ILE A 307 11.83 3.36 -7.96
N ASP A 308 10.68 2.90 -8.45
CA ASP A 308 9.38 2.96 -7.81
C ASP A 308 9.17 1.72 -6.90
N GLU A 309 8.04 1.08 -7.09
CA GLU A 309 7.61 -0.12 -6.38
C GLU A 309 8.61 -1.26 -6.53
N TRP A 310 8.69 -2.06 -5.53
CA TRP A 310 9.52 -3.24 -5.50
C TRP A 310 8.89 -4.32 -4.62
N THR A 311 9.31 -5.56 -4.76
CA THR A 311 8.79 -6.71 -4.05
C THR A 311 9.94 -7.51 -3.44
N LEU A 312 9.64 -8.24 -2.39
CA LEU A 312 10.59 -9.01 -1.58
C LEU A 312 10.13 -10.45 -1.43
N ALA A 313 11.08 -11.38 -1.32
CA ALA A 313 10.84 -12.73 -0.87
C ALA A 313 12.06 -13.26 -0.10
N GLU A 314 11.84 -14.04 0.95
CA GLU A 314 12.88 -14.81 1.62
C GLU A 314 13.22 -16.03 0.79
N GLY A 315 14.49 -16.24 0.49
CA GLY A 315 14.99 -17.40 -0.22
C GLY A 315 15.18 -18.62 0.69
N PRO A 316 15.47 -19.79 0.11
CA PRO A 316 15.73 -21.01 0.89
C PRO A 316 16.96 -20.92 1.79
N ASP A 317 17.87 -20.00 1.51
CA ASP A 317 19.09 -19.68 2.26
C ASP A 317 18.90 -18.60 3.33
N GLY A 318 17.66 -18.11 3.54
CA GLY A 318 17.33 -17.06 4.50
C GLY A 318 17.67 -15.64 4.03
N ASN A 319 18.25 -15.48 2.84
CA ASN A 319 18.52 -14.17 2.27
C ASN A 319 17.22 -13.54 1.69
N ILE A 320 17.15 -12.21 1.66
CA ILE A 320 16.01 -11.49 1.09
C ILE A 320 16.32 -11.08 -0.34
N TYR A 321 15.55 -11.60 -1.28
CA TYR A 321 15.65 -11.32 -2.71
C TYR A 321 14.63 -10.27 -3.11
N SER A 322 15.04 -9.30 -3.95
CA SER A 322 14.18 -8.18 -4.31
C SER A 322 14.17 -7.87 -5.80
N PHE A 323 12.99 -7.59 -6.31
CA PHE A 323 12.77 -7.22 -7.72
C PHE A 323 12.06 -5.88 -7.78
N SER A 324 12.54 -4.96 -8.63
CA SER A 324 11.99 -3.63 -8.71
C SER A 324 11.35 -3.33 -10.06
N ARG A 325 10.35 -2.47 -10.05
CA ARG A 325 9.73 -1.87 -11.23
C ARG A 325 10.77 -1.08 -12.02
N SER A 326 10.76 -1.21 -13.33
CA SER A 326 11.63 -0.45 -14.22
C SER A 326 10.88 0.76 -14.78
N LYS A 327 11.58 1.88 -15.00
CA LYS A 327 10.99 3.09 -15.62
C LYS A 327 10.50 2.89 -17.05
N ARG A 328 11.05 1.92 -17.76
CA ARG A 328 10.75 1.58 -19.15
C ARG A 328 10.88 0.08 -19.36
N TYR A 329 10.31 -0.43 -20.45
CA TYR A 329 10.46 -1.83 -20.82
C TYR A 329 11.92 -2.27 -20.85
N GLY A 330 12.21 -3.38 -20.17
CA GLY A 330 13.56 -3.93 -20.10
C GLY A 330 13.76 -4.92 -18.96
N LYS A 331 15.00 -5.38 -18.80
CA LYS A 331 15.39 -6.31 -17.75
C LYS A 331 15.14 -5.75 -16.36
N THR A 332 14.65 -6.60 -15.46
CA THR A 332 14.25 -6.24 -14.11
C THR A 332 15.46 -5.98 -13.20
N PRO A 333 15.49 -4.87 -12.47
CA PRO A 333 16.47 -4.60 -11.41
C PRO A 333 16.33 -5.62 -10.28
N PHE A 334 17.47 -6.03 -9.72
CA PHE A 334 17.57 -7.07 -8.72
C PHE A 334 18.57 -6.71 -7.63
N ALA A 335 18.27 -7.00 -6.38
CA ALA A 335 19.16 -6.83 -5.25
C ALA A 335 18.91 -7.93 -4.21
N ILE A 336 19.92 -8.19 -3.38
CA ILE A 336 19.88 -9.22 -2.33
C ILE A 336 20.31 -8.57 -1.01
N SER A 337 19.63 -8.91 0.06
CA SER A 337 20.06 -8.65 1.43
C SER A 337 20.54 -9.96 2.06
N TYR A 338 21.73 -9.91 2.65
CA TYR A 338 22.36 -11.01 3.38
C TYR A 338 22.31 -10.81 4.91
N ASP A 339 21.63 -9.76 5.36
CA ASP A 339 21.56 -9.30 6.74
C ASP A 339 20.12 -8.97 7.16
N ASN A 340 19.17 -9.79 6.66
CA ASN A 340 17.76 -9.73 7.03
C ASN A 340 17.14 -8.33 6.83
N ALA A 341 17.35 -7.76 5.62
CA ALA A 341 16.83 -6.49 5.12
C ALA A 341 17.43 -5.21 5.77
N ILE A 342 18.55 -5.30 6.48
CA ILE A 342 19.25 -4.11 7.00
C ILE A 342 19.99 -3.39 5.86
N THR A 343 20.66 -4.15 4.99
CA THR A 343 21.29 -3.61 3.77
C THR A 343 20.97 -4.47 2.55
N PHE A 344 21.04 -3.85 1.36
CA PHE A 344 20.82 -4.56 0.10
C PHE A 344 21.97 -4.29 -0.86
N ILE A 345 22.41 -5.34 -1.54
CA ILE A 345 23.47 -5.28 -2.55
C ILE A 345 22.84 -5.45 -3.93
N LYS A 346 22.99 -4.45 -4.78
CA LYS A 346 22.55 -4.51 -6.18
C LYS A 346 23.28 -5.60 -6.93
N GLN A 347 22.53 -6.37 -7.70
CA GLN A 347 23.01 -7.45 -8.56
C GLN A 347 22.87 -7.07 -10.04
N LYS A 348 23.39 -7.94 -10.93
CA LYS A 348 23.06 -7.86 -12.36
C LYS A 348 21.55 -8.00 -12.53
N ARG A 349 20.98 -7.20 -13.45
CA ARG A 349 19.55 -7.30 -13.78
C ARG A 349 19.21 -8.72 -14.25
N VAL A 350 18.12 -9.25 -13.73
CA VAL A 350 17.60 -10.56 -14.18
C VAL A 350 16.99 -10.47 -15.60
N PRO A 351 16.92 -11.59 -16.35
CA PRO A 351 16.45 -11.60 -17.74
C PRO A 351 14.97 -11.30 -17.94
N ILE A 352 14.19 -11.22 -16.86
CA ILE A 352 12.75 -10.88 -16.88
C ILE A 352 12.56 -9.50 -17.51
N LYS A 353 11.93 -9.45 -18.70
CA LYS A 353 11.61 -8.21 -19.40
C LYS A 353 10.17 -7.81 -19.08
N ALA A 354 9.99 -6.62 -18.54
CA ALA A 354 8.69 -6.09 -18.17
C ALA A 354 8.57 -4.59 -18.47
N PRO A 355 7.36 -4.04 -18.69
CA PRO A 355 7.11 -2.62 -18.83
C PRO A 355 7.21 -1.89 -17.48
N LYS A 356 6.89 -0.60 -17.48
CA LYS A 356 6.72 0.18 -16.23
C LYS A 356 5.44 -0.27 -15.51
N CYS A 357 5.56 -1.35 -14.73
CA CYS A 357 4.50 -1.93 -13.92
C CYS A 357 5.09 -2.57 -12.66
N GLN A 358 4.28 -2.64 -11.60
CA GLN A 358 4.57 -3.41 -10.40
C GLN A 358 4.79 -4.89 -10.77
N LYS A 359 5.54 -5.59 -9.95
CA LYS A 359 5.78 -7.03 -9.99
C LYS A 359 5.57 -7.58 -8.59
N ASN A 360 5.25 -8.85 -8.52
CA ASN A 360 5.23 -9.56 -7.25
C ASN A 360 6.10 -10.81 -7.32
N CYS A 361 6.75 -11.19 -6.23
CA CYS A 361 7.54 -12.41 -6.16
C CYS A 361 7.13 -13.29 -4.97
N LEU A 362 7.26 -14.59 -5.16
CA LEU A 362 6.94 -15.62 -4.18
C LEU A 362 7.98 -16.72 -4.26
N VAL A 363 8.38 -17.30 -3.13
CA VAL A 363 9.29 -18.46 -3.06
C VAL A 363 8.54 -19.66 -2.50
N ILE A 364 8.67 -20.81 -3.19
CA ILE A 364 8.20 -22.11 -2.74
C ILE A 364 9.34 -23.10 -2.94
N GLY A 365 9.82 -23.72 -1.87
CA GLY A 365 10.95 -24.62 -1.91
C GLY A 365 12.23 -23.95 -2.43
N ASP A 366 12.80 -24.46 -3.48
CA ASP A 366 13.99 -23.91 -4.17
C ASP A 366 13.66 -23.07 -5.41
N LYS A 367 12.36 -22.79 -5.64
CA LYS A 367 11.90 -22.00 -6.78
C LYS A 367 11.43 -20.60 -6.37
N ILE A 368 11.66 -19.65 -7.26
CA ILE A 368 11.12 -18.31 -7.17
C ILE A 368 10.21 -18.02 -8.36
N TYR A 369 9.06 -17.48 -8.08
CA TYR A 369 8.01 -17.11 -9.01
C TYR A 369 7.90 -15.59 -9.06
N VAL A 370 7.88 -15.01 -10.26
CA VAL A 370 7.75 -13.54 -10.42
C VAL A 370 6.63 -13.25 -11.39
N SER A 371 5.51 -12.69 -10.90
CA SER A 371 4.38 -12.26 -11.73
C SER A 371 4.62 -10.86 -12.31
N HIS A 372 4.35 -10.70 -13.61
CA HIS A 372 4.54 -9.43 -14.30
C HIS A 372 3.86 -9.43 -15.69
N PRO A 373 3.53 -8.26 -16.27
CA PRO A 373 3.24 -8.18 -17.68
C PRO A 373 4.53 -8.38 -18.50
N SER A 374 4.50 -9.21 -19.54
CA SER A 374 5.68 -9.52 -20.36
C SER A 374 5.80 -8.70 -21.64
N ALA A 375 4.71 -8.07 -22.10
CA ALA A 375 4.70 -7.21 -23.28
C ALA A 375 5.26 -5.80 -23.00
N LYS A 376 5.46 -4.98 -24.04
CA LYS A 376 5.90 -3.58 -23.88
C LYS A 376 4.85 -2.70 -23.20
N LYS A 377 3.57 -3.08 -23.25
CA LYS A 377 2.45 -2.47 -22.53
C LYS A 377 2.06 -3.37 -21.35
N ARG A 378 1.10 -2.96 -20.54
CA ARG A 378 0.51 -3.74 -19.44
C ARG A 378 -0.43 -4.81 -20.02
N SER A 379 0.18 -5.85 -20.63
CA SER A 379 -0.51 -7.00 -21.21
C SER A 379 0.40 -8.21 -21.23
N ASN A 380 -0.15 -9.38 -21.55
CA ASN A 380 0.53 -10.67 -21.45
C ASN A 380 1.04 -10.92 -20.03
N GLY A 381 0.10 -11.18 -19.12
CA GLY A 381 0.40 -11.55 -17.74
C GLY A 381 1.02 -12.93 -17.67
N VAL A 382 2.20 -13.01 -17.03
CA VAL A 382 2.94 -14.26 -16.87
C VAL A 382 3.54 -14.38 -15.47
N ILE A 383 3.90 -15.60 -15.10
CA ILE A 383 4.80 -15.88 -13.99
C ILE A 383 6.09 -16.46 -14.56
N SER A 384 7.20 -15.73 -14.42
CA SER A 384 8.54 -16.25 -14.69
C SER A 384 9.01 -17.12 -13.53
N VAL A 385 9.53 -18.32 -13.84
CA VAL A 385 9.97 -19.28 -12.83
C VAL A 385 11.49 -19.37 -12.85
N GLY A 386 12.10 -19.35 -11.66
CA GLY A 386 13.53 -19.54 -11.51
C GLY A 386 13.87 -20.49 -10.38
N THR A 387 14.94 -21.24 -10.52
CA THR A 387 15.46 -22.14 -9.48
C THR A 387 16.73 -21.53 -8.88
N PHE A 388 16.78 -21.44 -7.56
CA PHE A 388 17.98 -21.00 -6.85
C PHE A 388 19.13 -21.96 -7.06
N LYS A 389 20.32 -21.44 -7.32
CA LYS A 389 21.56 -22.19 -7.45
C LYS A 389 22.57 -21.71 -6.43
N PHE A 390 23.13 -22.64 -5.69
CA PHE A 390 24.11 -22.39 -4.64
C PHE A 390 25.46 -23.00 -5.02
N ASP A 391 26.51 -22.49 -4.45
CA ASP A 391 27.84 -23.10 -4.54
C ASP A 391 27.97 -24.29 -3.56
N LYS A 392 29.13 -24.94 -3.57
CA LYS A 392 29.41 -26.09 -2.69
C LYS A 392 29.41 -25.73 -1.19
N LYS A 393 29.47 -24.45 -0.84
CA LYS A 393 29.43 -23.93 0.53
C LYS A 393 28.04 -23.47 0.94
N GLY A 394 27.04 -23.62 0.06
CA GLY A 394 25.67 -23.16 0.30
C GLY A 394 25.45 -21.67 0.05
N SER A 395 26.42 -20.93 -0.48
CA SER A 395 26.26 -19.51 -0.79
C SER A 395 25.51 -19.32 -2.11
N PHE A 396 24.65 -18.31 -2.18
CA PHE A 396 23.92 -17.95 -3.41
C PHE A 396 24.86 -17.73 -4.59
N LYS A 397 24.61 -18.39 -5.71
CA LYS A 397 25.36 -18.25 -6.96
C LYS A 397 24.57 -17.53 -8.04
N SER A 398 23.34 -17.96 -8.29
CA SER A 398 22.47 -17.42 -9.33
C SER A 398 21.03 -17.94 -9.20
N ILE A 399 20.14 -17.37 -10.00
CA ILE A 399 18.83 -17.95 -10.29
C ILE A 399 18.87 -18.47 -11.73
N ALA A 400 18.59 -19.76 -11.92
CA ALA A 400 18.42 -20.38 -13.23
C ALA A 400 16.96 -20.20 -13.66
N TRP A 401 16.72 -19.25 -14.57
CA TRP A 401 15.38 -18.97 -15.09
C TRP A 401 14.97 -20.00 -16.13
N GLU A 402 13.72 -20.45 -16.04
CA GLU A 402 13.10 -21.32 -17.02
C GLU A 402 12.95 -20.56 -18.37
N LYS A 403 12.88 -21.31 -19.48
CA LYS A 403 12.77 -20.73 -20.82
C LYS A 403 11.37 -20.20 -21.07
N ASP A 404 10.38 -20.94 -20.61
CA ASP A 404 8.96 -20.66 -20.85
C ASP A 404 8.32 -20.18 -19.55
N ASP A 405 7.58 -19.10 -19.63
CA ASP A 405 6.81 -18.56 -18.53
C ASP A 405 5.44 -19.26 -18.40
N ILE A 406 4.87 -19.29 -17.21
CA ILE A 406 3.48 -19.69 -17.00
C ILE A 406 2.57 -18.53 -17.45
N VAL A 407 1.75 -18.75 -18.46
CA VAL A 407 0.81 -17.75 -18.98
C VAL A 407 -0.42 -17.67 -18.08
N ILE A 408 -0.76 -16.46 -17.62
CA ILE A 408 -1.92 -16.17 -16.78
C ILE A 408 -3.04 -15.53 -17.61
N ASN A 409 -2.71 -14.46 -18.35
CA ASN A 409 -3.67 -13.70 -19.13
C ASN A 409 -2.99 -13.11 -20.35
N ASP A 410 -3.51 -13.39 -21.54
CA ASP A 410 -2.99 -12.87 -22.82
C ASP A 410 -3.45 -11.43 -23.11
N GLY A 411 -4.49 -10.95 -22.38
CA GLY A 411 -5.01 -9.59 -22.49
C GLY A 411 -4.29 -8.58 -21.59
N PHE A 412 -5.05 -7.61 -21.09
CA PHE A 412 -4.56 -6.64 -20.11
C PHE A 412 -4.12 -7.34 -18.82
N PHE A 413 -2.96 -6.97 -18.31
CA PHE A 413 -2.44 -7.44 -17.05
C PHE A 413 -1.58 -6.34 -16.44
N ALA A 414 -1.84 -6.00 -15.20
CA ALA A 414 -1.10 -4.94 -14.55
C ALA A 414 -0.59 -5.37 -13.16
N TYR A 415 -1.09 -4.75 -12.11
CA TYR A 415 -0.68 -5.06 -10.74
C TYR A 415 -1.15 -6.45 -10.34
N SER A 416 -0.30 -7.19 -9.66
CA SER A 416 -0.59 -8.55 -9.22
C SER A 416 0.04 -8.85 -7.87
N CYS A 417 -0.58 -9.75 -7.12
CA CYS A 417 -0.05 -10.26 -5.86
C CYS A 417 -0.30 -11.76 -5.76
N MET A 418 0.74 -12.52 -5.42
CA MET A 418 0.71 -13.97 -5.26
C MET A 418 0.82 -14.36 -3.80
N THR A 419 0.18 -15.47 -3.45
CA THR A 419 0.38 -16.15 -2.17
C THR A 419 0.43 -17.66 -2.36
N LYS A 420 1.17 -18.34 -1.49
CA LYS A 420 1.18 -19.79 -1.44
C LYS A 420 -0.13 -20.29 -0.80
N ILE A 421 -0.87 -21.15 -1.49
CA ILE A 421 -2.02 -21.88 -0.94
C ILE A 421 -1.54 -23.17 -0.29
N ASP A 422 -0.78 -23.95 -1.03
CA ASP A 422 -0.08 -25.16 -0.58
C ASP A 422 1.24 -25.35 -1.35
N GLU A 423 1.92 -26.49 -1.20
CA GLU A 423 3.24 -26.74 -1.82
C GLU A 423 3.20 -26.76 -3.35
N ASN A 424 2.04 -26.99 -3.96
CA ASN A 424 1.87 -27.14 -5.41
C ASN A 424 0.93 -26.10 -6.02
N THR A 425 0.41 -25.17 -5.20
CA THR A 425 -0.63 -24.25 -5.64
C THR A 425 -0.34 -22.81 -5.21
N ILE A 426 -0.31 -21.93 -6.18
CA ILE A 426 -0.24 -20.47 -5.99
C ILE A 426 -1.63 -19.86 -6.21
N GLY A 427 -2.09 -19.00 -5.29
CA GLY A 427 -3.17 -18.05 -5.55
C GLY A 427 -2.59 -16.75 -6.09
N ILE A 428 -3.16 -16.22 -7.17
CA ILE A 428 -2.80 -14.92 -7.74
C ILE A 428 -4.02 -14.03 -7.87
N LEU A 429 -3.90 -12.78 -7.42
CA LEU A 429 -4.88 -11.71 -7.61
C LEU A 429 -4.27 -10.64 -8.51
N TYR A 430 -4.93 -10.26 -9.60
CA TYR A 430 -4.36 -9.34 -10.58
C TYR A 430 -5.40 -8.46 -11.28
N GLU A 431 -4.97 -7.30 -11.75
CA GLU A 431 -5.77 -6.41 -12.60
C GLU A 431 -5.85 -7.00 -14.03
N ASP A 432 -7.05 -7.36 -14.50
CA ASP A 432 -7.31 -7.90 -15.84
C ASP A 432 -8.00 -6.91 -16.80
N GLN A 433 -8.40 -5.75 -16.27
CA GLN A 433 -8.93 -4.63 -17.04
C GLN A 433 -8.41 -3.30 -16.46
N PRO A 434 -8.22 -2.28 -17.31
CA PRO A 434 -7.73 -0.99 -16.85
C PRO A 434 -8.64 -0.37 -15.77
N GLY A 435 -8.18 -0.37 -14.53
CA GLY A 435 -8.78 0.37 -13.42
C GLY A 435 -10.12 -0.13 -12.88
N SER A 436 -10.59 -1.33 -13.26
CA SER A 436 -11.94 -1.74 -12.84
C SER A 436 -12.05 -3.12 -12.21
N HIS A 437 -11.29 -4.11 -12.68
CA HIS A 437 -11.50 -5.50 -12.30
C HIS A 437 -10.24 -6.15 -11.75
N LEU A 438 -10.44 -6.97 -10.71
CA LEU A 438 -9.42 -7.84 -10.17
C LEU A 438 -9.91 -9.30 -10.22
N VAL A 439 -9.09 -10.13 -10.84
CA VAL A 439 -9.33 -11.56 -11.00
C VAL A 439 -8.45 -12.34 -10.05
N PHE A 440 -9.06 -13.28 -9.35
CA PHE A 440 -8.36 -14.31 -8.58
C PHE A 440 -8.29 -15.61 -9.39
N GLU A 441 -7.13 -16.25 -9.37
CA GLU A 441 -6.90 -17.53 -10.03
C GLU A 441 -5.96 -18.41 -9.20
N THR A 442 -6.15 -19.72 -9.29
CA THR A 442 -5.23 -20.71 -8.70
C THR A 442 -4.39 -21.36 -9.79
N ILE A 443 -3.08 -21.43 -9.56
CA ILE A 443 -2.08 -21.95 -10.51
C ILE A 443 -1.38 -23.14 -9.87
N ASN A 444 -1.38 -24.29 -10.54
CA ASN A 444 -0.56 -25.43 -10.16
C ASN A 444 0.91 -25.21 -10.61
N VAL A 445 1.88 -25.46 -9.71
CA VAL A 445 3.31 -25.18 -9.92
C VAL A 445 4.21 -26.36 -9.56
#